data_78668b3dd3e566ee97a426b939d4bedf
#
_entry.id   78668b3dd3e566ee97a426b939d4bedf
#
_cell.length_a   1.000
_cell.length_b   1.000
_cell.length_c   1.000
_cell.angle_alpha   90.00
_cell.angle_beta   90.00
_cell.angle_gamma   90.00
#
_symmetry.space_group_name_H-M   'P 1'
#
loop_
_entity.id
_entity.type
_entity.pdbx_description
1 polymer ?
#
loop_
_entity_poly.entity_id
_entity_poly.type
_entity_poly.pdbx_seq_one_letter_code
_entity_poly.pdbx_strand_id
1 'polypeptide(L)'
;MSIKLCFLSLLSCVLLVPASGQTAAFVVGEKVAGSVGFYDAQFHRVGGAKVGSHPHEVVLTPDKKTLYVADNGVVWMTETGSGDNTVSVVDIASMKRTATIDLGEYRRPHGITFDPSSGQVYATTEKPSKLLVLDPKTLKVVRTIDVKGQAPHIVKLDQKQEWAYVSNTDTGTVSAIKLSSGAVTVMPCGERPQGQAMSPDGRTLYVANSGGNSISIFDLDQKKNIGRIMTGKAPVRLVVSPDGKTLIYALQEDRSAGIADIATRKELLRIPLGGRPVSMSLSLDGKLAYTSVQEEDEIYTISLADRKVLRVAHTPKGSGPDPVVPLR
;
A
#
# COMPACT_ATOMS: atom_id res chain seq x y z
N MET A 1 -72.94 -11.28 -40.03
CA MET A 1 -71.55 -11.51 -40.50
C MET A 1 -70.62 -10.79 -39.55
N SER A 2 -70.10 -11.50 -38.51
CA SER A 2 -69.26 -10.92 -37.42
C SER A 2 -67.85 -11.30 -37.67
N ILE A 3 -67.04 -10.29 -37.88
CA ILE A 3 -65.52 -10.38 -38.03
C ILE A 3 -64.93 -10.42 -36.66
N LYS A 4 -64.30 -11.55 -36.27
CA LYS A 4 -63.48 -11.69 -35.06
C LYS A 4 -62.04 -11.18 -35.36
N LEU A 5 -61.67 -10.09 -34.75
CA LEU A 5 -60.26 -9.63 -34.75
C LEU A 5 -59.46 -10.45 -33.75
N CYS A 6 -58.48 -11.22 -34.24
CA CYS A 6 -57.46 -11.87 -33.39
C CYS A 6 -56.34 -10.89 -33.08
N PHE A 7 -56.18 -10.50 -31.81
CA PHE A 7 -55.00 -9.80 -31.34
C PHE A 7 -53.87 -10.80 -31.09
N LEU A 8 -52.79 -10.72 -31.91
CA LEU A 8 -51.53 -11.41 -31.67
C LEU A 8 -50.71 -10.58 -30.69
N SER A 9 -50.58 -11.02 -29.45
CA SER A 9 -49.63 -10.42 -28.48
C SER A 9 -48.22 -10.89 -28.81
N LEU A 10 -47.37 -9.98 -29.32
CA LEU A 10 -45.93 -10.21 -29.38
C LEU A 10 -45.34 -10.16 -27.97
N LEU A 11 -44.96 -11.33 -27.44
CA LEU A 11 -44.17 -11.46 -26.22
C LEU A 11 -42.71 -11.15 -26.58
N SER A 12 -42.27 -9.92 -26.33
CA SER A 12 -40.86 -9.55 -26.45
C SER A 12 -40.06 -10.21 -25.32
N CYS A 13 -39.36 -11.27 -25.66
CA CYS A 13 -38.36 -11.90 -24.80
C CYS A 13 -37.17 -10.95 -24.68
N VAL A 14 -37.10 -10.19 -23.57
CA VAL A 14 -35.89 -9.46 -23.21
C VAL A 14 -34.87 -10.51 -22.80
N LEU A 15 -33.94 -10.82 -23.69
CA LEU A 15 -32.72 -11.55 -23.36
C LEU A 15 -31.92 -10.69 -22.40
N LEU A 16 -31.99 -10.99 -21.10
CA LEU A 16 -31.04 -10.54 -20.11
C LEU A 16 -29.66 -11.11 -20.52
N VAL A 17 -28.90 -10.33 -21.26
CA VAL A 17 -27.46 -10.57 -21.42
C VAL A 17 -26.87 -10.51 -20.02
N PRO A 18 -26.25 -11.60 -19.49
CA PRO A 18 -25.56 -11.51 -18.22
C PRO A 18 -24.53 -10.42 -18.37
N ALA A 19 -24.56 -9.42 -17.49
CA ALA A 19 -23.52 -8.40 -17.40
C ALA A 19 -22.19 -9.17 -17.31
N SER A 20 -21.36 -9.05 -18.33
CA SER A 20 -20.00 -9.59 -18.32
C SER A 20 -19.35 -9.02 -17.06
N GLY A 21 -19.09 -9.88 -16.05
CA GLY A 21 -18.55 -9.46 -14.79
C GLY A 21 -17.29 -8.66 -15.04
N GLN A 22 -17.35 -7.34 -14.83
CA GLN A 22 -16.18 -6.48 -14.94
C GLN A 22 -15.16 -6.97 -13.93
N THR A 23 -14.06 -7.50 -14.44
CA THR A 23 -13.01 -8.08 -13.60
C THR A 23 -12.15 -6.96 -13.04
N ALA A 24 -11.97 -6.93 -11.72
CA ALA A 24 -11.13 -5.94 -11.07
C ALA A 24 -9.68 -6.00 -11.58
N ALA A 25 -9.12 -4.84 -11.88
CA ALA A 25 -7.72 -4.65 -12.25
C ALA A 25 -6.91 -4.05 -11.10
N PHE A 26 -7.59 -3.35 -10.19
CA PHE A 26 -6.97 -2.72 -9.03
C PHE A 26 -7.80 -2.95 -7.77
N VAL A 27 -7.10 -3.01 -6.64
CA VAL A 27 -7.67 -2.75 -5.32
C VAL A 27 -7.16 -1.39 -4.86
N VAL A 28 -8.06 -0.59 -4.30
CA VAL A 28 -7.74 0.73 -3.74
C VAL A 28 -8.22 0.76 -2.30
N GLY A 29 -7.36 1.10 -1.37
CA GLY A 29 -7.79 1.47 -0.03
C GLY A 29 -8.61 2.75 -0.11
N GLU A 30 -9.83 2.74 0.36
CA GLU A 30 -10.71 3.91 0.45
C GLU A 30 -10.70 4.37 1.92
N LYS A 31 -9.59 5.02 2.28
CA LYS A 31 -9.17 5.28 3.66
C LYS A 31 -10.21 6.08 4.46
N VAL A 32 -10.72 7.17 3.89
CA VAL A 32 -11.71 8.02 4.55
C VAL A 32 -13.06 7.30 4.63
N ALA A 33 -13.41 6.52 3.60
CA ALA A 33 -14.67 5.77 3.57
C ALA A 33 -14.67 4.50 4.43
N GLY A 34 -13.52 4.02 4.97
CA GLY A 34 -13.43 2.78 5.74
C GLY A 34 -13.80 1.56 4.89
N SER A 35 -13.26 1.47 3.69
CA SER A 35 -13.51 0.39 2.74
C SER A 35 -12.29 0.10 1.87
N VAL A 36 -12.34 -0.99 1.14
CA VAL A 36 -11.50 -1.22 -0.04
C VAL A 36 -12.40 -1.27 -1.26
N GLY A 37 -12.02 -0.53 -2.32
CA GLY A 37 -12.69 -0.51 -3.60
C GLY A 37 -12.00 -1.42 -4.61
N PHE A 38 -12.77 -2.07 -5.46
CA PHE A 38 -12.29 -2.83 -6.61
C PHE A 38 -12.59 -2.04 -7.87
N TYR A 39 -11.59 -1.86 -8.72
CA TYR A 39 -11.68 -1.01 -9.90
C TYR A 39 -11.24 -1.77 -11.14
N ASP A 40 -11.89 -1.50 -12.28
CA ASP A 40 -11.47 -2.01 -13.58
C ASP A 40 -10.20 -1.29 -14.10
N ALA A 41 -9.72 -1.66 -15.28
CA ALA A 41 -8.55 -1.05 -15.90
C ALA A 41 -8.75 0.43 -16.28
N GLN A 42 -9.98 0.90 -16.31
CA GLN A 42 -10.39 2.28 -16.53
C GLN A 42 -10.62 3.07 -15.23
N PHE A 43 -10.34 2.45 -14.08
CA PHE A 43 -10.63 2.98 -12.75
C PHE A 43 -12.13 3.26 -12.50
N HIS A 44 -13.05 2.54 -13.16
CA HIS A 44 -14.43 2.51 -12.71
C HIS A 44 -14.55 1.53 -11.54
N ARG A 45 -15.25 1.94 -10.49
CA ARG A 45 -15.47 1.10 -9.32
C ARG A 45 -16.45 -0.03 -9.64
N VAL A 46 -16.00 -1.28 -9.56
CA VAL A 46 -16.79 -2.47 -9.90
C VAL A 46 -17.27 -3.24 -8.65
N GLY A 47 -16.76 -2.88 -7.47
CA GLY A 47 -17.16 -3.51 -6.23
C GLY A 47 -16.43 -2.90 -5.03
N GLY A 48 -16.65 -3.45 -3.84
CA GLY A 48 -15.95 -3.02 -2.64
C GLY A 48 -16.38 -3.77 -1.39
N ALA A 49 -15.53 -3.75 -0.38
CA ALA A 49 -15.78 -4.34 0.93
C ALA A 49 -15.59 -3.29 2.02
N LYS A 50 -16.53 -3.20 2.96
CA LYS A 50 -16.32 -2.46 4.20
C LYS A 50 -15.28 -3.19 5.04
N VAL A 51 -14.34 -2.42 5.57
CA VAL A 51 -13.26 -2.88 6.48
C VAL A 51 -13.35 -2.11 7.80
N GLY A 52 -12.29 -2.08 8.59
CA GLY A 52 -12.25 -1.22 9.79
C GLY A 52 -12.10 0.26 9.44
N SER A 53 -11.95 1.08 10.47
CA SER A 53 -11.85 2.53 10.30
C SER A 53 -10.50 2.91 9.68
N HIS A 54 -10.52 3.82 8.74
CA HIS A 54 -9.33 4.42 8.12
C HIS A 54 -8.23 3.39 7.79
N PRO A 55 -8.49 2.44 6.86
CA PRO A 55 -7.47 1.49 6.43
C PRO A 55 -6.26 2.22 5.85
N HIS A 56 -5.03 1.80 6.20
CA HIS A 56 -3.80 2.42 5.71
C HIS A 56 -3.11 1.56 4.66
N GLU A 57 -2.48 0.46 5.08
CA GLU A 57 -1.74 -0.40 4.18
C GLU A 57 -2.51 -1.70 3.92
N VAL A 58 -2.27 -2.26 2.76
CA VAL A 58 -2.85 -3.54 2.36
C VAL A 58 -1.77 -4.46 1.81
N VAL A 59 -1.95 -5.76 1.98
CA VAL A 59 -1.10 -6.76 1.34
C VAL A 59 -1.94 -7.85 0.68
N LEU A 60 -1.60 -8.13 -0.57
CA LEU A 60 -2.21 -9.18 -1.37
C LEU A 60 -1.39 -10.46 -1.25
N THR A 61 -2.04 -11.61 -1.06
CA THR A 61 -1.36 -12.91 -1.13
C THR A 61 -0.80 -13.16 -2.53
N PRO A 62 0.29 -13.95 -2.69
CA PRO A 62 0.90 -14.22 -4.01
C PRO A 62 -0.05 -14.85 -5.03
N ASP A 63 -1.02 -15.65 -4.57
CA ASP A 63 -2.08 -16.24 -5.41
C ASP A 63 -3.20 -15.25 -5.77
N LYS A 64 -3.10 -14.01 -5.26
CA LYS A 64 -4.06 -12.90 -5.48
C LYS A 64 -5.50 -13.21 -5.07
N LYS A 65 -5.70 -14.13 -4.12
CA LYS A 65 -7.04 -14.48 -3.64
C LYS A 65 -7.47 -13.73 -2.40
N THR A 66 -6.51 -13.35 -1.55
CA THR A 66 -6.79 -12.73 -0.25
C THR A 66 -6.03 -11.42 -0.09
N LEU A 67 -6.72 -10.42 0.41
CA LEU A 67 -6.17 -9.13 0.79
C LEU A 67 -6.26 -8.98 2.31
N TYR A 68 -5.17 -8.63 2.96
CA TYR A 68 -5.13 -8.21 4.35
C TYR A 68 -5.03 -6.69 4.41
N VAL A 69 -5.82 -6.08 5.27
CA VAL A 69 -5.96 -4.62 5.37
C VAL A 69 -5.68 -4.20 6.81
N ALA A 70 -4.71 -3.32 7.01
CA ALA A 70 -4.43 -2.74 8.32
C ALA A 70 -5.43 -1.62 8.61
N ASP A 71 -6.37 -1.87 9.51
CA ASP A 71 -7.41 -0.91 9.92
C ASP A 71 -6.82 0.02 10.99
N ASN A 72 -6.28 1.16 10.60
CA ASN A 72 -5.50 2.02 11.49
C ASN A 72 -6.37 2.84 12.46
N GLY A 73 -7.53 3.32 12.01
CA GLY A 73 -8.48 4.06 12.82
C GLY A 73 -8.24 5.57 12.90
N VAL A 74 -7.19 6.10 12.22
CA VAL A 74 -6.97 7.55 12.06
C VAL A 74 -6.58 7.86 10.62
N VAL A 75 -6.88 9.06 10.15
CA VAL A 75 -6.51 9.47 8.78
C VAL A 75 -5.03 9.83 8.70
N TRP A 76 -4.53 10.56 9.68
CA TRP A 76 -3.14 11.01 9.73
C TRP A 76 -2.42 10.52 10.99
N MET A 77 -1.15 10.14 10.87
CA MET A 77 -0.32 9.72 12.00
C MET A 77 -0.23 10.76 13.13
N THR A 78 -0.40 12.04 12.80
CA THR A 78 -0.36 13.17 13.75
C THR A 78 -1.60 13.29 14.62
N GLU A 79 -2.67 12.55 14.32
CA GLU A 79 -3.89 12.57 15.12
C GLU A 79 -3.68 11.89 16.49
N THR A 80 -4.34 12.42 17.52
CA THR A 80 -4.17 11.96 18.92
C THR A 80 -5.01 10.75 19.29
N GLY A 81 -6.00 10.34 18.49
CA GLY A 81 -6.93 9.24 18.75
C GLY A 81 -6.26 7.91 19.12
N SER A 82 -7.02 7.03 19.77
CA SER A 82 -6.53 5.66 20.08
C SER A 82 -6.30 4.81 18.83
N GLY A 83 -7.03 5.10 17.75
CA GLY A 83 -7.06 4.29 16.55
C GLY A 83 -7.84 2.98 16.71
N ASP A 84 -7.87 2.21 15.63
CA ASP A 84 -8.47 0.87 15.57
C ASP A 84 -7.43 -0.21 15.96
N ASN A 85 -7.88 -1.45 16.11
CA ASN A 85 -7.04 -2.58 16.52
C ASN A 85 -7.34 -3.86 15.72
N THR A 86 -7.65 -3.72 14.45
CA THR A 86 -8.01 -4.87 13.62
C THR A 86 -7.21 -4.95 12.32
N VAL A 87 -7.14 -6.17 11.77
CA VAL A 87 -6.75 -6.44 10.39
C VAL A 87 -7.92 -7.11 9.70
N SER A 88 -8.48 -6.47 8.68
CA SER A 88 -9.55 -7.05 7.87
C SER A 88 -9.00 -8.03 6.84
N VAL A 89 -9.72 -9.14 6.63
CA VAL A 89 -9.42 -10.17 5.63
C VAL A 89 -10.48 -10.08 4.53
N VAL A 90 -10.07 -9.83 3.30
CA VAL A 90 -10.98 -9.63 2.16
C VAL A 90 -10.68 -10.67 1.08
N ASP A 91 -11.72 -11.37 0.64
CA ASP A 91 -11.66 -12.29 -0.50
C ASP A 91 -11.82 -11.50 -1.81
N ILE A 92 -10.84 -11.65 -2.70
CA ILE A 92 -10.76 -10.89 -3.96
C ILE A 92 -11.87 -11.28 -4.93
N ALA A 93 -12.22 -12.58 -5.00
CA ALA A 93 -13.20 -13.08 -5.98
C ALA A 93 -14.62 -12.61 -5.65
N SER A 94 -15.01 -12.67 -4.40
CA SER A 94 -16.32 -12.21 -3.93
C SER A 94 -16.37 -10.72 -3.61
N MET A 95 -15.20 -10.04 -3.52
CA MET A 95 -15.07 -8.62 -3.11
C MET A 95 -15.72 -8.36 -1.74
N LYS A 96 -15.56 -9.30 -0.78
CA LYS A 96 -16.17 -9.22 0.54
C LYS A 96 -15.14 -9.43 1.64
N ARG A 97 -15.32 -8.73 2.76
CA ARG A 97 -14.61 -9.05 4.01
C ARG A 97 -15.13 -10.39 4.53
N THR A 98 -14.24 -11.35 4.69
CA THR A 98 -14.56 -12.72 5.13
C THR A 98 -14.21 -12.96 6.60
N ALA A 99 -13.25 -12.18 7.14
CA ALA A 99 -12.84 -12.29 8.53
C ALA A 99 -12.25 -10.96 9.03
N THR A 100 -12.03 -10.91 10.34
CA THR A 100 -11.31 -9.82 11.02
C THR A 100 -10.38 -10.47 12.05
N ILE A 101 -9.12 -10.05 12.07
CA ILE A 101 -8.15 -10.43 13.10
C ILE A 101 -8.15 -9.32 14.14
N ASP A 102 -8.55 -9.64 15.37
CA ASP A 102 -8.48 -8.74 16.51
C ASP A 102 -7.05 -8.73 17.06
N LEU A 103 -6.45 -7.56 17.16
CA LEU A 103 -5.10 -7.35 17.67
C LEU A 103 -5.06 -7.11 19.19
N GLY A 104 -6.21 -7.12 19.86
CA GLY A 104 -6.31 -6.92 21.31
C GLY A 104 -5.89 -5.51 21.74
N GLU A 105 -4.85 -5.43 22.57
CA GLU A 105 -4.32 -4.16 23.06
C GLU A 105 -3.50 -3.35 22.02
N TYR A 106 -3.09 -4.01 20.93
CA TYR A 106 -2.25 -3.39 19.90
C TYR A 106 -3.11 -2.55 18.96
N ARG A 107 -2.84 -1.25 18.91
CA ARG A 107 -3.64 -0.28 18.18
C ARG A 107 -2.86 0.41 17.09
N ARG A 108 -3.61 0.99 16.15
CA ARG A 108 -3.07 1.72 14.98
C ARG A 108 -2.16 0.82 14.15
N PRO A 109 -2.65 -0.36 13.67
CA PRO A 109 -1.89 -1.15 12.71
C PRO A 109 -1.63 -0.32 11.46
N HIS A 110 -0.37 -0.33 10.96
CA HIS A 110 0.01 0.51 9.85
C HIS A 110 0.60 -0.28 8.70
N GLY A 111 1.89 -0.60 8.75
CA GLY A 111 2.54 -1.42 7.75
C GLY A 111 2.11 -2.88 7.86
N ILE A 112 1.85 -3.52 6.73
CA ILE A 112 1.45 -4.92 6.67
C ILE A 112 2.17 -5.63 5.53
N THR A 113 2.60 -6.87 5.76
CA THR A 113 3.23 -7.71 4.73
C THR A 113 2.88 -9.17 4.96
N PHE A 114 2.94 -9.97 3.90
CA PHE A 114 2.66 -11.40 3.93
C PHE A 114 3.95 -12.19 3.68
N ASP A 115 4.16 -13.24 4.46
CA ASP A 115 5.26 -14.18 4.28
C ASP A 115 4.75 -15.44 3.55
N PRO A 116 5.09 -15.64 2.28
CA PRO A 116 4.63 -16.79 1.51
C PRO A 116 5.24 -18.11 2.01
N SER A 117 6.36 -18.09 2.73
CA SER A 117 7.02 -19.31 3.23
C SER A 117 6.30 -19.90 4.44
N SER A 118 5.85 -19.07 5.37
CA SER A 118 5.13 -19.47 6.57
C SER A 118 3.61 -19.33 6.46
N GLY A 119 3.12 -18.54 5.52
CA GLY A 119 1.72 -18.15 5.41
C GLY A 119 1.27 -17.14 6.47
N GLN A 120 2.20 -16.54 7.21
CA GLN A 120 1.91 -15.57 8.26
C GLN A 120 1.82 -14.15 7.70
N VAL A 121 1.11 -13.30 8.42
CA VAL A 121 1.03 -11.86 8.17
C VAL A 121 1.80 -11.12 9.25
N TYR A 122 2.60 -10.15 8.85
CA TYR A 122 3.32 -9.25 9.76
C TYR A 122 2.70 -7.87 9.69
N ALA A 123 2.36 -7.30 10.86
CA ALA A 123 1.78 -5.97 10.96
C ALA A 123 2.51 -5.14 12.00
N THR A 124 2.86 -3.90 11.66
CA THR A 124 3.35 -2.93 12.66
C THR A 124 2.17 -2.33 13.41
N THR A 125 2.36 -1.99 14.68
CA THR A 125 1.40 -1.20 15.47
C THR A 125 2.08 -0.02 16.14
N GLU A 126 1.43 1.15 16.12
CA GLU A 126 1.99 2.37 16.71
C GLU A 126 1.85 2.39 18.24
N LYS A 127 0.80 1.76 18.78
CA LYS A 127 0.42 1.82 20.21
C LYS A 127 0.04 0.44 20.78
N PRO A 128 0.94 -0.21 21.53
CA PRO A 128 2.39 0.06 21.66
C PRO A 128 3.14 -0.23 20.36
N SER A 129 4.35 0.34 20.22
CA SER A 129 5.23 0.15 19.06
C SER A 129 5.75 -1.27 18.97
N LYS A 130 5.17 -2.09 18.10
CA LYS A 130 5.50 -3.52 17.93
C LYS A 130 5.44 -3.94 16.47
N LEU A 131 6.08 -5.07 16.17
CA LEU A 131 5.82 -5.90 15.01
C LEU A 131 5.05 -7.14 15.48
N LEU A 132 3.83 -7.31 15.00
CA LEU A 132 2.99 -8.47 15.29
C LEU A 132 3.16 -9.52 14.20
N VAL A 133 3.13 -10.79 14.61
CA VAL A 133 3.01 -11.93 13.71
C VAL A 133 1.60 -12.50 13.88
N LEU A 134 0.85 -12.53 12.80
CA LEU A 134 -0.55 -12.94 12.76
C LEU A 134 -0.65 -14.28 12.02
N ASP A 135 -1.42 -15.20 12.56
CA ASP A 135 -1.79 -16.44 11.87
C ASP A 135 -3.18 -16.28 11.24
N PRO A 136 -3.28 -16.20 9.91
CA PRO A 136 -4.56 -16.05 9.25
C PRO A 136 -5.50 -17.25 9.39
N LYS A 137 -4.99 -18.43 9.71
CA LYS A 137 -5.82 -19.63 9.88
C LYS A 137 -6.56 -19.62 11.21
N THR A 138 -5.88 -19.16 12.27
CA THR A 138 -6.47 -19.05 13.61
C THR A 138 -7.03 -17.67 13.91
N LEU A 139 -6.78 -16.68 13.04
CA LEU A 139 -7.18 -15.27 13.19
C LEU A 139 -6.64 -14.64 14.49
N LYS A 140 -5.40 -15.00 14.87
CA LYS A 140 -4.79 -14.57 16.14
C LYS A 140 -3.42 -13.94 15.95
N VAL A 141 -3.05 -13.07 16.89
CA VAL A 141 -1.67 -12.68 17.13
C VAL A 141 -0.95 -13.88 17.77
N VAL A 142 0.06 -14.41 17.09
CA VAL A 142 0.82 -15.59 17.57
C VAL A 142 2.19 -15.23 18.12
N ARG A 143 2.69 -14.03 17.79
CA ARG A 143 3.97 -13.53 18.31
C ARG A 143 3.99 -12.01 18.26
N THR A 144 4.69 -11.41 19.22
CA THR A 144 4.96 -9.97 19.30
C THR A 144 6.46 -9.73 19.38
N ILE A 145 6.97 -8.78 18.62
CA ILE A 145 8.40 -8.44 18.57
C ILE A 145 8.53 -6.95 18.86
N ASP A 146 9.41 -6.61 19.80
CA ASP A 146 9.75 -5.22 20.11
C ASP A 146 10.63 -4.67 18.99
N VAL A 147 10.18 -3.62 18.30
CA VAL A 147 10.92 -3.03 17.18
C VAL A 147 12.12 -2.16 17.61
N LYS A 148 12.26 -1.86 18.89
CA LYS A 148 13.31 -0.98 19.44
C LYS A 148 13.31 0.43 18.82
N GLY A 149 12.11 0.90 18.40
CA GLY A 149 11.84 2.22 17.84
C GLY A 149 10.44 2.69 18.19
N GLN A 150 10.08 3.90 17.77
CA GLN A 150 8.78 4.51 18.03
C GLN A 150 8.05 4.83 16.73
N ALA A 151 6.71 4.70 16.77
CA ALA A 151 5.83 4.87 15.63
C ALA A 151 6.28 4.04 14.42
N PRO A 152 6.35 2.69 14.55
CA PRO A 152 6.72 1.83 13.44
C PRO A 152 5.69 1.96 12.32
N HIS A 153 6.20 2.19 11.11
CA HIS A 153 5.39 2.54 9.95
C HIS A 153 5.32 1.36 8.97
N ILE A 154 6.16 1.35 7.96
CA ILE A 154 6.18 0.27 6.96
C ILE A 154 7.06 -0.88 7.43
N VAL A 155 6.65 -2.11 7.10
CA VAL A 155 7.45 -3.34 7.23
C VAL A 155 7.66 -3.97 5.86
N LYS A 156 8.90 -4.39 5.57
CA LYS A 156 9.27 -5.20 4.40
C LYS A 156 10.03 -6.43 4.85
N LEU A 157 9.75 -7.58 4.23
CA LEU A 157 10.56 -8.79 4.39
C LEU A 157 11.65 -8.82 3.32
N ASP A 158 12.81 -9.39 3.65
CA ASP A 158 13.79 -9.71 2.63
C ASP A 158 13.30 -10.86 1.73
N GLN A 159 13.99 -11.09 0.62
CA GLN A 159 13.58 -12.11 -0.36
C GLN A 159 13.61 -13.54 0.19
N LYS A 160 14.43 -13.79 1.25
CA LYS A 160 14.52 -15.10 1.90
C LYS A 160 13.54 -15.27 3.05
N GLN A 161 12.78 -14.24 3.39
CA GLN A 161 11.89 -14.17 4.56
C GLN A 161 12.62 -14.50 5.88
N GLU A 162 13.90 -14.14 5.97
CA GLU A 162 14.70 -14.30 7.20
C GLU A 162 14.69 -13.03 8.06
N TRP A 163 14.53 -11.87 7.42
CA TRP A 163 14.57 -10.56 8.05
C TRP A 163 13.36 -9.71 7.72
N ALA A 164 12.88 -8.99 8.72
CA ALA A 164 11.94 -7.89 8.56
C ALA A 164 12.64 -6.56 8.80
N TYR A 165 12.36 -5.57 7.95
CA TYR A 165 12.85 -4.21 8.08
C TYR A 165 11.69 -3.28 8.39
N VAL A 166 11.75 -2.56 9.51
CA VAL A 166 10.68 -1.68 9.99
C VAL A 166 11.20 -0.26 10.10
N SER A 167 10.58 0.69 9.39
CA SER A 167 10.85 2.11 9.57
C SER A 167 10.16 2.63 10.82
N ASN A 168 10.90 3.30 11.70
CA ASN A 168 10.41 3.87 12.96
C ASN A 168 10.40 5.40 12.84
N THR A 169 9.22 5.95 12.58
CA THR A 169 9.07 7.36 12.15
C THR A 169 9.57 8.35 13.20
N ASP A 170 9.24 8.15 14.47
CA ASP A 170 9.55 9.12 15.53
C ASP A 170 10.99 9.00 16.06
N THR A 171 11.64 7.85 15.88
CA THR A 171 13.05 7.67 16.30
C THR A 171 14.07 7.85 15.19
N GLY A 172 13.63 8.04 13.93
CA GLY A 172 14.55 8.23 12.81
C GLY A 172 15.41 7.00 12.49
N THR A 173 14.89 5.79 12.69
CA THR A 173 15.63 4.53 12.55
C THR A 173 14.93 3.51 11.66
N VAL A 174 15.68 2.50 11.23
CA VAL A 174 15.16 1.26 10.67
C VAL A 174 15.58 0.12 11.58
N SER A 175 14.62 -0.71 11.97
CA SER A 175 14.89 -1.95 12.72
C SER A 175 15.02 -3.12 11.76
N ALA A 176 16.20 -3.75 11.71
CA ALA A 176 16.41 -5.04 11.06
C ALA A 176 16.17 -6.15 12.08
N ILE A 177 15.13 -6.94 11.87
CA ILE A 177 14.63 -7.94 12.81
C ILE A 177 14.86 -9.33 12.21
N LYS A 178 15.66 -10.17 12.89
CA LYS A 178 15.81 -11.58 12.50
C LYS A 178 14.56 -12.34 12.90
N LEU A 179 13.78 -12.83 11.94
CA LEU A 179 12.45 -13.41 12.22
C LEU A 179 12.51 -14.65 13.08
N SER A 180 13.51 -15.53 12.91
CA SER A 180 13.65 -16.76 13.69
C SER A 180 13.83 -16.51 15.17
N SER A 181 14.67 -15.54 15.56
CA SER A 181 15.02 -15.25 16.96
C SER A 181 14.30 -14.04 17.56
N GLY A 182 13.85 -13.09 16.73
CA GLY A 182 13.38 -11.78 17.16
C GLY A 182 14.50 -10.80 17.52
N ALA A 183 15.77 -11.14 17.25
CA ALA A 183 16.89 -10.25 17.48
C ALA A 183 16.79 -9.01 16.58
N VAL A 184 17.04 -7.82 17.16
CA VAL A 184 16.86 -6.53 16.48
C VAL A 184 18.19 -5.79 16.41
N THR A 185 18.56 -5.39 15.19
CA THR A 185 19.64 -4.42 14.94
C THR A 185 18.98 -3.11 14.52
N VAL A 186 19.24 -2.04 15.28
CA VAL A 186 18.71 -0.70 14.96
C VAL A 186 19.72 0.04 14.09
N MET A 187 19.28 0.52 12.95
CA MET A 187 20.09 1.24 11.96
C MET A 187 19.65 2.71 11.93
N PRO A 188 20.55 3.68 12.16
CA PRO A 188 20.25 5.09 11.98
C PRO A 188 19.80 5.39 10.54
N CYS A 189 18.69 6.12 10.38
CA CYS A 189 18.10 6.45 9.09
C CYS A 189 18.20 7.96 8.83
N GLY A 190 17.10 8.62 8.70
CA GLY A 190 16.91 10.04 8.55
C GLY A 190 15.73 10.50 9.37
N GLU A 191 15.36 11.75 9.23
CA GLU A 191 14.24 12.33 9.97
C GLU A 191 12.91 11.82 9.41
N ARG A 192 12.06 11.26 10.28
CA ARG A 192 10.72 10.73 9.97
C ARG A 192 10.70 9.70 8.81
N PRO A 193 11.43 8.57 8.93
CA PRO A 193 11.38 7.51 7.92
C PRO A 193 9.99 6.90 7.82
N GLN A 194 9.51 6.69 6.59
CA GLN A 194 8.17 6.17 6.30
C GLN A 194 8.22 5.00 5.32
N GLY A 195 8.01 5.28 4.02
CA GLY A 195 7.96 4.29 2.97
C GLY A 195 9.29 3.57 2.74
N GLN A 196 9.21 2.34 2.29
CA GLN A 196 10.36 1.48 2.00
C GLN A 196 10.21 0.82 0.64
N ALA A 197 11.32 0.67 -0.09
CA ALA A 197 11.42 -0.15 -1.28
C ALA A 197 12.73 -0.93 -1.28
N MET A 198 12.69 -2.18 -1.72
CA MET A 198 13.86 -3.04 -1.84
C MET A 198 14.30 -3.09 -3.29
N SER A 199 15.63 -3.14 -3.52
CA SER A 199 16.16 -3.38 -4.85
C SER A 199 15.73 -4.75 -5.40
N PRO A 200 15.66 -4.95 -6.73
CA PRO A 200 15.25 -6.22 -7.32
C PRO A 200 16.16 -7.41 -6.93
N ASP A 201 17.43 -7.16 -6.63
CA ASP A 201 18.38 -8.18 -6.16
C ASP A 201 18.28 -8.46 -4.64
N GLY A 202 17.43 -7.71 -3.92
CA GLY A 202 17.19 -7.86 -2.48
C GLY A 202 18.34 -7.40 -1.58
N ARG A 203 19.38 -6.72 -2.11
CA ARG A 203 20.56 -6.33 -1.32
C ARG A 203 20.50 -4.92 -0.77
N THR A 204 19.65 -4.08 -1.34
CA THR A 204 19.54 -2.67 -0.95
C THR A 204 18.13 -2.33 -0.52
N LEU A 205 18.01 -1.62 0.61
CA LEU A 205 16.75 -1.04 1.06
C LEU A 205 16.82 0.48 0.93
N TYR A 206 15.82 1.06 0.30
CA TYR A 206 15.61 2.51 0.19
C TYR A 206 14.50 2.92 1.13
N VAL A 207 14.72 3.99 1.91
CA VAL A 207 13.76 4.47 2.91
C VAL A 207 13.53 5.96 2.75
N ALA A 208 12.29 6.35 2.53
CA ALA A 208 11.88 7.75 2.41
C ALA A 208 11.86 8.42 3.77
N ASN A 209 12.58 9.53 3.94
CA ASN A 209 12.65 10.33 5.15
C ASN A 209 11.84 11.61 4.95
N SER A 210 10.57 11.59 5.36
CA SER A 210 9.64 12.69 5.07
C SER A 210 10.01 14.01 5.76
N GLY A 211 10.63 13.98 6.94
CA GLY A 211 11.15 15.17 7.62
C GLY A 211 12.48 15.64 7.05
N GLY A 212 13.32 14.69 6.58
CA GLY A 212 14.67 14.97 6.11
C GLY A 212 14.81 15.23 4.61
N ASN A 213 13.72 15.24 3.84
CA ASN A 213 13.70 15.49 2.39
C ASN A 213 14.75 14.66 1.64
N SER A 214 14.81 13.38 1.96
CA SER A 214 15.84 12.47 1.43
C SER A 214 15.35 11.03 1.40
N ILE A 215 16.05 10.18 0.67
CA ILE A 215 15.90 8.73 0.68
C ILE A 215 17.20 8.13 1.18
N SER A 216 17.18 7.44 2.32
CA SER A 216 18.33 6.70 2.86
C SER A 216 18.53 5.40 2.09
N ILE A 217 19.77 4.98 1.92
CA ILE A 217 20.21 3.77 1.22
C ILE A 217 20.91 2.85 2.22
N PHE A 218 20.37 1.64 2.37
CA PHE A 218 20.94 0.63 3.27
C PHE A 218 21.49 -0.55 2.49
N ASP A 219 22.71 -0.95 2.81
CA ASP A 219 23.26 -2.26 2.47
C ASP A 219 22.69 -3.27 3.48
N LEU A 220 21.96 -4.27 2.99
CA LEU A 220 21.27 -5.24 3.84
C LEU A 220 22.18 -6.37 4.31
N ASP A 221 23.27 -6.67 3.62
CA ASP A 221 24.26 -7.64 4.08
C ASP A 221 25.05 -7.07 5.26
N GLN A 222 25.48 -5.81 5.16
CA GLN A 222 26.21 -5.11 6.22
C GLN A 222 25.29 -4.54 7.30
N LYS A 223 23.97 -4.45 7.08
CA LYS A 223 22.99 -3.76 7.95
C LYS A 223 23.41 -2.34 8.28
N LYS A 224 23.79 -1.60 7.25
CA LYS A 224 24.38 -0.27 7.41
C LYS A 224 23.79 0.72 6.41
N ASN A 225 23.56 1.95 6.86
CA ASN A 225 23.27 3.08 5.99
C ASN A 225 24.54 3.45 5.21
N ILE A 226 24.50 3.40 3.87
CA ILE A 226 25.61 3.63 2.96
C ILE A 226 25.49 4.95 2.18
N GLY A 227 24.49 5.77 2.49
CA GLY A 227 24.30 7.07 1.87
C GLY A 227 22.84 7.48 1.74
N ARG A 228 22.62 8.54 0.99
CA ARG A 228 21.28 9.08 0.74
C ARG A 228 21.17 9.75 -0.62
N ILE A 229 19.94 9.89 -1.09
CA ILE A 229 19.55 10.72 -2.22
C ILE A 229 18.78 11.90 -1.66
N MET A 230 19.19 13.14 -1.98
CA MET A 230 18.41 14.33 -1.64
C MET A 230 17.24 14.45 -2.61
N THR A 231 16.06 14.77 -2.10
CA THR A 231 14.80 14.83 -2.85
C THR A 231 14.10 16.18 -2.64
N GLY A 232 12.98 16.36 -3.32
CA GLY A 232 12.01 17.36 -2.93
C GLY A 232 11.40 17.11 -1.56
N LYS A 233 10.39 17.93 -1.19
CA LYS A 233 9.85 17.98 0.16
C LYS A 233 8.93 16.80 0.48
N ALA A 234 9.16 16.22 1.66
CA ALA A 234 8.37 15.15 2.27
C ALA A 234 8.17 13.91 1.37
N PRO A 235 9.24 13.17 1.02
CA PRO A 235 9.08 11.87 0.39
C PRO A 235 8.39 10.90 1.38
N VAL A 236 7.28 10.24 0.96
CA VAL A 236 6.47 9.39 1.85
C VAL A 236 6.38 7.94 1.39
N ARG A 237 6.26 7.67 0.11
CA ARG A 237 6.20 6.33 -0.48
C ARG A 237 7.12 6.27 -1.69
N LEU A 238 7.70 5.10 -1.94
CA LEU A 238 8.61 4.91 -3.06
C LEU A 238 8.56 3.48 -3.60
N VAL A 239 8.98 3.34 -4.84
CA VAL A 239 9.18 2.07 -5.54
C VAL A 239 10.48 2.11 -6.33
N VAL A 240 11.07 0.94 -6.57
CA VAL A 240 12.24 0.76 -7.44
C VAL A 240 11.75 0.21 -8.78
N SER A 241 12.24 0.75 -9.89
CA SER A 241 11.95 0.19 -11.22
C SER A 241 12.45 -1.25 -11.33
N PRO A 242 11.81 -2.12 -12.15
CA PRO A 242 12.20 -3.53 -12.27
C PRO A 242 13.65 -3.76 -12.70
N ASP A 243 14.23 -2.82 -13.43
CA ASP A 243 15.64 -2.87 -13.85
C ASP A 243 16.62 -2.40 -12.75
N GLY A 244 16.11 -1.97 -11.60
CA GLY A 244 16.91 -1.52 -10.47
C GLY A 244 17.61 -0.16 -10.64
N LYS A 245 17.27 0.61 -11.69
CA LYS A 245 18.01 1.84 -12.02
C LYS A 245 17.36 3.11 -11.50
N THR A 246 16.06 3.08 -11.26
CA THR A 246 15.27 4.28 -10.96
C THR A 246 14.45 4.12 -9.69
N LEU A 247 14.43 5.14 -8.86
CA LEU A 247 13.46 5.33 -7.78
C LEU A 247 12.36 6.26 -8.25
N ILE A 248 11.11 5.88 -7.97
CA ILE A 248 9.93 6.69 -8.19
C ILE A 248 9.27 6.88 -6.82
N TYR A 249 8.95 8.10 -6.44
CA TYR A 249 8.47 8.41 -5.10
C TYR A 249 7.48 9.57 -5.04
N ALA A 250 6.62 9.53 -4.04
CA ALA A 250 5.62 10.54 -3.74
C ALA A 250 6.25 11.65 -2.88
N LEU A 251 6.20 12.89 -3.35
CA LEU A 251 6.65 14.10 -2.65
C LEU A 251 5.42 14.86 -2.15
N GLN A 252 5.03 14.60 -0.91
CA GLN A 252 3.75 15.04 -0.36
C GLN A 252 3.63 16.58 -0.31
N GLU A 253 4.65 17.27 0.20
CA GLU A 253 4.62 18.73 0.33
C GLU A 253 4.95 19.46 -0.98
N ASP A 254 5.64 18.82 -1.92
CA ASP A 254 5.89 19.37 -3.25
C ASP A 254 4.76 19.06 -4.24
N ARG A 255 3.72 18.32 -3.83
CA ARG A 255 2.60 17.92 -4.69
C ARG A 255 3.08 17.35 -6.03
N SER A 256 4.02 16.42 -5.98
CA SER A 256 4.66 15.86 -7.16
C SER A 256 5.09 14.41 -6.97
N ALA A 257 5.32 13.71 -8.07
CA ALA A 257 6.06 12.47 -8.09
C ALA A 257 7.52 12.74 -8.47
N GLY A 258 8.46 12.32 -7.65
CA GLY A 258 9.89 12.45 -7.91
C GLY A 258 10.44 11.22 -8.63
N ILE A 259 11.44 11.43 -9.46
CA ILE A 259 12.21 10.36 -10.13
C ILE A 259 13.69 10.61 -9.86
N ALA A 260 14.41 9.57 -9.37
CA ALA A 260 15.84 9.64 -9.11
C ALA A 260 16.59 8.48 -9.79
N ASP A 261 17.80 8.76 -10.23
CA ASP A 261 18.75 7.75 -10.71
C ASP A 261 19.50 7.15 -9.53
N ILE A 262 19.46 5.82 -9.41
CA ILE A 262 20.04 5.10 -8.28
C ILE A 262 21.56 5.11 -8.33
N ALA A 263 22.16 4.96 -9.51
CA ALA A 263 23.61 4.86 -9.66
C ALA A 263 24.31 6.19 -9.33
N THR A 264 23.77 7.31 -9.81
CA THR A 264 24.30 8.64 -9.54
C THR A 264 23.83 9.24 -8.23
N ARG A 265 22.80 8.65 -7.60
CA ARG A 265 22.15 9.14 -6.38
C ARG A 265 21.60 10.56 -6.51
N LYS A 266 21.05 10.91 -7.68
CA LYS A 266 20.52 12.24 -7.99
C LYS A 266 19.05 12.19 -8.33
N GLU A 267 18.28 13.14 -7.80
CA GLU A 267 16.95 13.43 -8.31
C GLU A 267 17.07 13.98 -9.73
N LEU A 268 16.33 13.38 -10.68
CA LEU A 268 16.36 13.75 -12.08
C LEU A 268 15.29 14.79 -12.43
N LEU A 269 14.08 14.57 -11.93
CA LEU A 269 12.95 15.44 -12.20
C LEU A 269 11.81 15.21 -11.21
N ARG A 270 10.84 16.13 -11.22
CA ARG A 270 9.55 16.06 -10.52
C ARG A 270 8.42 16.23 -11.50
N ILE A 271 7.41 15.39 -11.38
CA ILE A 271 6.19 15.44 -12.19
C ILE A 271 5.10 16.06 -11.32
N PRO A 272 4.61 17.25 -11.64
CA PRO A 272 3.56 17.94 -10.87
C PRO A 272 2.27 17.11 -10.81
N LEU A 273 1.60 17.13 -9.66
CA LEU A 273 0.29 16.52 -9.40
C LEU A 273 -0.67 17.59 -8.86
N GLY A 274 -1.98 17.33 -8.94
CA GLY A 274 -3.01 18.28 -8.50
C GLY A 274 -3.06 18.50 -6.99
N GLY A 275 -2.55 17.56 -6.19
CA GLY A 275 -2.58 17.59 -4.73
C GLY A 275 -1.43 16.81 -4.09
N ARG A 276 -1.58 16.48 -2.81
CA ARG A 276 -0.56 15.83 -1.97
C ARG A 276 -0.57 14.30 -2.16
N PRO A 277 0.41 13.70 -2.88
CA PRO A 277 0.43 12.25 -3.07
C PRO A 277 0.76 11.51 -1.77
N VAL A 278 0.08 10.37 -1.54
CA VAL A 278 0.25 9.56 -0.31
C VAL A 278 0.67 8.12 -0.58
N SER A 279 0.56 7.64 -1.82
CA SER A 279 0.92 6.26 -2.20
C SER A 279 1.88 6.25 -3.39
N MET A 280 2.48 5.09 -3.65
CA MET A 280 3.25 4.81 -4.87
C MET A 280 3.26 3.32 -5.14
N SER A 281 2.85 2.90 -6.32
CA SER A 281 2.95 1.52 -6.79
C SER A 281 3.31 1.46 -8.27
N LEU A 282 3.72 0.28 -8.75
CA LEU A 282 4.03 0.05 -10.17
C LEU A 282 3.00 -0.87 -10.80
N SER A 283 2.77 -0.71 -12.11
CA SER A 283 2.12 -1.74 -12.92
C SER A 283 2.95 -3.03 -12.89
N LEU A 284 2.31 -4.18 -13.13
CA LEU A 284 3.02 -5.47 -13.08
C LEU A 284 4.15 -5.60 -14.11
N ASP A 285 4.04 -4.89 -15.23
CA ASP A 285 5.09 -4.80 -16.26
C ASP A 285 6.14 -3.70 -15.97
N GLY A 286 5.95 -2.95 -14.89
CA GLY A 286 6.87 -1.90 -14.45
C GLY A 286 6.95 -0.65 -15.34
N LYS A 287 6.02 -0.49 -16.29
CA LYS A 287 6.04 0.67 -17.21
C LYS A 287 5.31 1.90 -16.69
N LEU A 288 4.35 1.67 -15.79
CA LEU A 288 3.52 2.71 -15.21
C LEU A 288 3.72 2.78 -13.71
N ALA A 289 3.63 3.98 -13.15
CA ALA A 289 3.48 4.18 -11.72
C ALA A 289 2.08 4.73 -11.41
N TYR A 290 1.55 4.34 -10.26
CA TYR A 290 0.28 4.83 -9.74
C TYR A 290 0.52 5.53 -8.40
N THR A 291 -0.11 6.68 -8.23
CA THR A 291 -0.11 7.41 -6.96
C THR A 291 -1.49 7.97 -6.70
N SER A 292 -1.90 8.00 -5.45
CA SER A 292 -3.17 8.60 -5.02
C SER A 292 -2.96 9.96 -4.38
N VAL A 293 -3.87 10.88 -4.67
CA VAL A 293 -4.02 12.17 -4.01
C VAL A 293 -5.29 12.08 -3.17
N GLN A 294 -5.11 11.71 -1.90
CA GLN A 294 -6.18 11.31 -1.00
C GLN A 294 -7.25 12.41 -0.79
N GLU A 295 -6.81 13.65 -0.64
CA GLU A 295 -7.69 14.79 -0.33
C GLU A 295 -8.58 15.19 -1.51
N GLU A 296 -8.19 14.84 -2.74
CA GLU A 296 -8.90 15.17 -3.98
C GLU A 296 -9.68 13.96 -4.56
N ASP A 297 -9.64 12.81 -3.90
CA ASP A 297 -10.24 11.55 -4.40
C ASP A 297 -9.69 11.14 -5.78
N GLU A 298 -8.38 11.35 -6.03
CA GLU A 298 -7.76 11.15 -7.32
C GLU A 298 -6.69 10.06 -7.31
N ILE A 299 -6.57 9.36 -8.45
CA ILE A 299 -5.48 8.42 -8.76
C ILE A 299 -4.81 8.86 -10.05
N TYR A 300 -3.50 9.07 -9.98
CA TYR A 300 -2.66 9.46 -11.10
C TYR A 300 -1.96 8.22 -11.69
N THR A 301 -2.01 8.08 -13.00
CA THR A 301 -1.22 7.12 -13.77
C THR A 301 -0.08 7.87 -14.46
N ILE A 302 1.15 7.45 -14.20
CA ILE A 302 2.37 8.09 -14.69
C ILE A 302 3.10 7.12 -15.61
N SER A 303 3.45 7.56 -16.83
CA SER A 303 4.35 6.85 -17.72
C SER A 303 5.80 7.05 -17.25
N LEU A 304 6.50 5.94 -16.99
CA LEU A 304 7.92 6.00 -16.62
C LEU A 304 8.82 6.29 -17.83
N ALA A 305 8.44 5.83 -19.02
CA ALA A 305 9.16 6.11 -20.25
C ALA A 305 9.04 7.59 -20.66
N ASP A 306 7.82 8.12 -20.66
CA ASP A 306 7.56 9.51 -21.06
C ASP A 306 7.76 10.52 -19.93
N ARG A 307 7.86 10.03 -18.68
CA ARG A 307 8.03 10.83 -17.46
C ARG A 307 6.96 11.90 -17.28
N LYS A 308 5.71 11.51 -17.51
CA LYS A 308 4.54 12.41 -17.43
C LYS A 308 3.30 11.70 -16.94
N VAL A 309 2.34 12.47 -16.44
CA VAL A 309 0.99 11.98 -16.15
C VAL A 309 0.29 11.60 -17.46
N LEU A 310 -0.22 10.38 -17.54
CA LEU A 310 -1.05 9.93 -18.67
C LEU A 310 -2.53 10.08 -18.38
N ARG A 311 -2.92 9.95 -17.11
CA ARG A 311 -4.32 9.91 -16.71
C ARG A 311 -4.48 10.33 -15.26
N VAL A 312 -5.59 11.01 -14.99
CA VAL A 312 -6.15 11.23 -13.66
C VAL A 312 -7.51 10.54 -13.64
N ALA A 313 -7.74 9.67 -12.66
CA ALA A 313 -9.02 9.00 -12.44
C ALA A 313 -9.56 9.45 -11.08
N HIS A 314 -10.90 9.59 -11.00
CA HIS A 314 -11.56 9.94 -9.75
C HIS A 314 -12.16 8.70 -9.09
N THR A 315 -11.96 8.58 -7.80
CA THR A 315 -12.66 7.62 -6.94
C THR A 315 -13.95 8.25 -6.40
N PRO A 316 -14.85 7.50 -5.78
CA PRO A 316 -16.05 8.08 -5.18
C PRO A 316 -15.71 9.23 -4.21
N LYS A 317 -16.49 10.29 -4.24
CA LYS A 317 -16.28 11.48 -3.38
C LYS A 317 -16.21 11.09 -1.91
N GLY A 318 -15.15 11.53 -1.23
CA GLY A 318 -14.89 11.24 0.18
C GLY A 318 -14.37 9.82 0.42
N SER A 319 -13.90 9.13 -0.61
CA SER A 319 -13.27 7.82 -0.46
C SER A 319 -11.88 7.90 0.16
N GLY A 320 -11.10 8.91 -0.20
CA GLY A 320 -9.73 9.10 0.24
C GLY A 320 -8.81 7.93 -0.18
N PRO A 321 -8.46 7.79 -1.47
CA PRO A 321 -7.71 6.64 -1.97
C PRO A 321 -6.30 6.57 -1.36
N ASP A 322 -5.96 5.41 -0.75
CA ASP A 322 -4.62 5.08 -0.22
C ASP A 322 -4.60 3.64 0.35
N PRO A 323 -3.79 2.71 -0.17
CA PRO A 323 -2.97 2.74 -1.39
C PRO A 323 -3.71 2.25 -2.65
N VAL A 324 -3.01 2.26 -3.79
CA VAL A 324 -3.44 1.64 -5.06
C VAL A 324 -2.61 0.38 -5.31
N VAL A 325 -3.27 -0.78 -5.49
CA VAL A 325 -2.61 -2.07 -5.70
C VAL A 325 -3.09 -2.71 -7.00
N PRO A 326 -2.22 -2.90 -8.01
CA PRO A 326 -2.55 -3.61 -9.24
C PRO A 326 -2.78 -5.11 -8.99
N LEU A 327 -3.87 -5.65 -9.53
CA LEU A 327 -4.20 -7.08 -9.50
C LEU A 327 -3.70 -7.81 -10.75
N ARG A 328 -3.65 -7.14 -11.88
CA ARG A 328 -3.25 -7.68 -13.19
C ARG A 328 -2.70 -6.60 -14.11
#